data_0ba97896a848225afc30bf92b7bc5e38
#
_entry.id   0ba97896a848225afc30bf92b7bc5e38
#
_cell.length_a   1.000
_cell.length_b   1.000
_cell.length_c   1.000
_cell.angle_alpha   90.00
_cell.angle_beta   90.00
_cell.angle_gamma   90.00
#
_symmetry.space_group_name_H-M   'P 1'
#
loop_
_entity.id
_entity.type
_entity.pdbx_description
1 polymer ?
#
loop_
_entity_poly.entity_id
_entity_poly.type
_entity_poly.pdbx_seq_one_letter_code
_entity_poly.pdbx_strand_id
1 'polypeptide(L)'
;MKKLLVLLFVAGLIAASAFPLFAGGIINKQNQSTDYMRTLSRHAATDYADIAVYNPAGIMKMADGGYAKLDIMYIDKDYSNKVPNNFGEFTQDFGKLSQDEHSIIPGAFAVYKQEKWAGFFAFTIPAGGGELNYKKGDARTVQIGDGLAANGNQQLEAALGTNLFNYNKIDSQKIKVKESSVFGFTLGGSYAINDMWSVAAGARYATGKREFKGKVKISAENPAPVPVNDPFTADLHLKQDADGWAGILGVNFAPNDKLNTALTYISKTKLKYDMDVKQDTQLPDGTSLAAAIGFPDGSKQRIDIPALLGFGISYKFLPQFKVDLNYTYYFEKDATIDTFTGEGNSWDLGLSAEYTFSPQWKASLGYLHTHIGLDSDQQINEPEEPKLSANSFAAGVVWSPKPAYAITVGGAIVSYDDVDGPVEPAGGGTESVNYDKEVWNLSIGFQWKFM
;
A
#
# COMPACT_ATOMS: atom_id res chain seq x y z
N MET A 1 5.77 -30.36 24.01
CA MET A 1 6.52 -29.88 22.82
C MET A 1 5.68 -29.82 21.55
N LYS A 2 4.92 -30.84 21.13
CA LYS A 2 4.06 -30.79 19.92
C LYS A 2 2.95 -29.72 20.00
N LYS A 3 2.32 -29.53 21.18
CA LYS A 3 1.29 -28.49 21.39
C LYS A 3 1.82 -27.05 21.24
N LEU A 4 3.10 -26.81 21.58
CA LEU A 4 3.75 -25.52 21.43
C LEU A 4 4.10 -25.23 19.95
N LEU A 5 4.39 -26.28 19.16
CA LEU A 5 4.69 -26.15 17.71
C LEU A 5 3.45 -25.80 16.90
N VAL A 6 2.27 -26.38 17.20
CA VAL A 6 1.01 -26.04 16.52
C VAL A 6 0.56 -24.62 16.87
N LEU A 7 0.70 -24.21 18.13
CA LEU A 7 0.44 -22.82 18.55
C LEU A 7 1.40 -21.82 17.91
N LEU A 8 2.69 -22.16 17.74
CA LEU A 8 3.67 -21.32 17.06
C LEU A 8 3.42 -21.26 15.54
N PHE A 9 2.86 -22.34 14.94
CA PHE A 9 2.53 -22.39 13.52
C PHE A 9 1.30 -21.53 13.20
N VAL A 10 0.26 -21.56 14.04
CA VAL A 10 -0.92 -20.67 13.90
C VAL A 10 -0.57 -19.22 14.21
N ALA A 11 0.35 -18.95 15.15
CA ALA A 11 0.80 -17.60 15.48
C ALA A 11 1.67 -16.94 14.39
N GLY A 12 2.35 -17.73 13.52
CA GLY A 12 3.12 -17.21 12.38
C GLY A 12 2.26 -16.74 11.21
N LEU A 13 0.98 -17.05 11.21
CA LEU A 13 0.12 -16.98 10.03
C LEU A 13 -0.68 -15.69 9.83
N ILE A 14 -0.73 -14.75 10.78
CA ILE A 14 -1.52 -13.53 10.59
C ILE A 14 -0.81 -12.28 11.11
N ALA A 15 0.25 -11.91 10.47
CA ALA A 15 0.67 -10.52 10.47
C ALA A 15 0.05 -9.80 9.27
N ALA A 16 -1.28 -9.91 9.12
CA ALA A 16 -1.97 -9.33 8.00
C ALA A 16 -2.21 -7.85 8.16
N SER A 17 -1.62 -7.10 7.33
CA SER A 17 -1.95 -5.71 7.14
C SER A 17 -2.13 -5.43 5.67
N ALA A 18 -3.35 -5.18 5.25
CA ALA A 18 -3.63 -4.70 3.91
C ALA A 18 -2.87 -3.40 3.64
N PHE A 19 -1.90 -3.47 2.78
CA PHE A 19 -1.19 -2.37 2.11
C PHE A 19 -0.92 -2.78 0.67
N PRO A 20 -0.54 -1.93 -0.12
CA PRO A 20 -1.15 -0.83 -0.80
C PRO A 20 -1.07 -0.92 -2.32
N LEU A 21 -1.73 -0.02 -2.94
CA LEU A 21 -1.88 0.21 -4.37
C LEU A 21 -0.77 1.10 -4.92
N PHE A 22 -0.18 0.73 -6.04
CA PHE A 22 0.74 1.52 -6.86
C PHE A 22 2.17 1.68 -6.36
N ALA A 23 3.02 1.92 -7.37
CA ALA A 23 4.41 2.30 -7.30
C ALA A 23 4.80 2.99 -6.00
N GLY A 24 5.77 2.43 -5.37
CA GLY A 24 6.25 2.77 -4.05
C GLY A 24 6.90 1.54 -3.44
N GLY A 25 7.66 1.67 -2.38
CA GLY A 25 8.17 0.54 -1.62
C GLY A 25 7.06 -0.31 -1.00
N ILE A 26 7.42 -1.20 -0.11
CA ILE A 26 6.47 -2.11 0.57
C ILE A 26 5.32 -1.34 1.24
N ILE A 27 5.60 -0.17 1.83
CA ILE A 27 4.63 0.65 2.57
C ILE A 27 4.39 2.02 1.92
N ASN A 28 5.44 2.68 1.40
CA ASN A 28 5.37 4.03 0.84
C ASN A 28 4.49 4.11 -0.41
N LYS A 29 3.84 5.27 -0.61
CA LYS A 29 3.04 5.59 -1.79
C LYS A 29 3.52 6.86 -2.45
N GLN A 30 3.79 6.76 -3.75
CA GLN A 30 4.16 7.91 -4.57
C GLN A 30 2.97 8.50 -5.36
N ASN A 31 1.90 7.78 -5.56
CA ASN A 31 0.67 8.21 -6.22
C ASN A 31 -0.16 9.20 -5.38
N GLN A 32 0.44 10.33 -4.99
CA GLN A 32 -0.19 11.31 -4.08
C GLN A 32 -0.81 12.51 -4.83
N SER A 33 -0.66 12.60 -6.16
CA SER A 33 -1.24 13.69 -6.96
C SER A 33 -1.60 13.25 -8.38
N THR A 34 -2.52 13.97 -9.01
CA THR A 34 -2.88 13.78 -10.43
C THR A 34 -1.69 14.04 -11.37
N ASP A 35 -0.82 14.99 -11.04
CA ASP A 35 0.38 15.25 -11.85
C ASP A 35 1.40 14.13 -11.75
N TYR A 36 1.49 13.43 -10.62
CA TYR A 36 2.23 12.18 -10.55
C TYR A 36 1.58 11.10 -11.44
N MET A 37 0.25 10.97 -11.38
CA MET A 37 -0.47 9.94 -12.14
C MET A 37 -0.44 10.10 -13.66
N ARG A 38 -0.08 11.27 -14.18
CA ARG A 38 0.10 11.51 -15.62
C ARG A 38 1.54 11.36 -16.09
N THR A 39 2.53 11.33 -15.17
CA THR A 39 3.95 11.32 -15.51
C THR A 39 4.74 10.21 -14.85
N LEU A 40 4.31 9.71 -13.69
CA LEU A 40 5.03 8.79 -12.80
C LEU A 40 6.43 9.34 -12.42
N SER A 41 6.60 10.67 -12.45
CA SER A 41 7.90 11.34 -12.38
C SER A 41 7.73 12.79 -11.91
N ARG A 42 7.98 13.07 -10.60
CA ARG A 42 7.75 14.42 -10.03
C ARG A 42 8.92 14.97 -9.20
N HIS A 43 9.99 14.17 -8.98
CA HIS A 43 11.09 14.61 -8.10
C HIS A 43 11.89 15.81 -8.64
N ALA A 44 11.89 16.09 -9.95
CA ALA A 44 12.48 17.30 -10.52
C ALA A 44 11.44 18.31 -11.03
N ALA A 45 10.16 18.12 -10.71
CA ALA A 45 9.13 19.04 -11.16
C ALA A 45 9.19 20.40 -10.44
N THR A 46 8.74 21.47 -11.13
CA THR A 46 8.78 22.86 -10.64
C THR A 46 7.53 23.65 -11.02
N ASP A 47 6.41 22.97 -11.33
CA ASP A 47 5.28 23.57 -12.05
C ASP A 47 3.97 23.68 -11.23
N TYR A 48 3.58 22.68 -10.44
CA TYR A 48 2.30 22.68 -9.71
C TYR A 48 2.49 22.52 -8.20
N ALA A 49 1.47 22.84 -7.41
CA ALA A 49 1.56 22.87 -5.94
C ALA A 49 1.79 21.48 -5.31
N ASP A 50 1.53 20.39 -6.03
CA ASP A 50 1.79 19.03 -5.58
C ASP A 50 3.28 18.73 -5.33
N ILE A 51 4.19 19.53 -5.93
CA ILE A 51 5.63 19.40 -5.68
C ILE A 51 6.00 19.62 -4.21
N ALA A 52 5.10 20.18 -3.39
CA ALA A 52 5.24 20.26 -1.94
C ALA A 52 5.60 18.91 -1.27
N VAL A 53 5.25 17.78 -1.89
CA VAL A 53 5.57 16.42 -1.38
C VAL A 53 6.66 15.69 -2.17
N TYR A 54 7.00 16.14 -3.39
CA TYR A 54 8.00 15.48 -4.24
C TYR A 54 9.31 16.28 -4.36
N ASN A 55 9.21 17.60 -4.57
CA ASN A 55 10.33 18.52 -4.73
C ASN A 55 10.00 19.87 -4.06
N PRO A 56 9.90 19.93 -2.74
CA PRO A 56 9.53 21.17 -2.07
C PRO A 56 10.50 22.32 -2.31
N ALA A 57 11.80 22.04 -2.53
CA ALA A 57 12.77 23.05 -2.89
C ALA A 57 12.54 23.64 -4.29
N GLY A 58 11.95 22.86 -5.20
CA GLY A 58 11.59 23.29 -6.56
C GLY A 58 10.46 24.32 -6.61
N ILE A 59 9.71 24.52 -5.51
CA ILE A 59 8.72 25.60 -5.36
C ILE A 59 9.33 26.97 -5.66
N MET A 60 10.61 27.14 -5.35
CA MET A 60 11.32 28.40 -5.61
C MET A 60 11.48 28.74 -7.10
N LYS A 61 11.19 27.79 -8.01
CA LYS A 61 11.16 28.03 -9.48
C LYS A 61 9.75 28.38 -10.00
N MET A 62 8.71 28.26 -9.17
CA MET A 62 7.38 28.75 -9.52
C MET A 62 7.38 30.30 -9.54
N ALA A 63 6.44 30.89 -10.25
CA ALA A 63 6.21 32.35 -10.18
C ALA A 63 5.70 32.74 -8.79
N ASP A 64 5.92 33.97 -8.38
CA ASP A 64 5.36 34.50 -7.13
C ASP A 64 3.83 34.45 -7.15
N GLY A 65 3.23 34.17 -5.99
CA GLY A 65 1.79 34.07 -5.82
C GLY A 65 1.37 32.96 -4.88
N GLY A 66 0.06 32.87 -4.69
CA GLY A 66 -0.61 31.82 -3.95
C GLY A 66 -1.19 30.78 -4.89
N TYR A 67 -1.05 29.50 -4.55
CA TYR A 67 -1.55 28.37 -5.32
C TYR A 67 -2.32 27.43 -4.42
N ALA A 68 -3.48 26.99 -4.87
CA ALA A 68 -4.24 25.92 -4.24
C ALA A 68 -4.52 24.83 -5.30
N LYS A 69 -4.35 23.56 -4.92
CA LYS A 69 -4.59 22.42 -5.81
C LYS A 69 -5.36 21.34 -5.07
N LEU A 70 -6.38 20.79 -5.74
CA LEU A 70 -7.18 19.67 -5.25
C LEU A 70 -7.11 18.56 -6.29
N ASP A 71 -6.90 17.34 -5.82
CA ASP A 71 -6.83 16.14 -6.63
C ASP A 71 -7.80 15.08 -6.11
N ILE A 72 -8.38 14.31 -7.02
CA ILE A 72 -9.16 13.12 -6.74
C ILE A 72 -8.67 12.02 -7.68
N MET A 73 -8.32 10.87 -7.11
CA MET A 73 -7.93 9.68 -7.87
C MET A 73 -8.90 8.54 -7.57
N TYR A 74 -9.41 7.92 -8.62
CA TYR A 74 -10.13 6.66 -8.59
C TYR A 74 -9.14 5.54 -8.92
N ILE A 75 -9.11 4.51 -8.08
CA ILE A 75 -8.22 3.37 -8.23
C ILE A 75 -9.07 2.11 -8.21
N ASP A 76 -8.97 1.32 -9.27
CA ASP A 76 -9.60 0.02 -9.40
C ASP A 76 -8.58 -1.09 -9.14
N LYS A 77 -9.00 -2.13 -8.44
CA LYS A 77 -8.13 -3.19 -7.93
C LYS A 77 -8.78 -4.55 -8.15
N ASP A 78 -8.27 -5.32 -9.07
CA ASP A 78 -8.63 -6.73 -9.22
C ASP A 78 -7.47 -7.60 -8.71
N TYR A 79 -7.69 -8.24 -7.56
CA TYR A 79 -6.73 -9.16 -6.97
C TYR A 79 -7.36 -10.53 -6.85
N SER A 80 -6.56 -11.55 -7.11
CA SER A 80 -7.02 -12.91 -6.97
C SER A 80 -5.92 -13.86 -6.52
N ASN A 81 -6.35 -14.94 -5.90
CA ASN A 81 -5.52 -16.09 -5.61
C ASN A 81 -6.23 -17.39 -5.94
N LYS A 82 -5.43 -18.37 -6.35
CA LYS A 82 -5.90 -19.72 -6.68
C LYS A 82 -5.20 -20.71 -5.77
N VAL A 83 -5.95 -21.22 -4.80
CA VAL A 83 -5.51 -22.25 -3.85
C VAL A 83 -5.67 -23.63 -4.50
N PRO A 84 -4.74 -24.58 -4.31
CA PRO A 84 -4.91 -25.97 -4.76
C PRO A 84 -6.18 -26.63 -4.22
N ASN A 85 -6.76 -27.55 -4.98
CA ASN A 85 -8.01 -28.24 -4.63
C ASN A 85 -7.87 -29.14 -3.38
N ASN A 86 -6.66 -29.59 -3.07
CA ASN A 86 -6.36 -30.38 -1.87
C ASN A 86 -5.40 -29.55 -1.01
N PHE A 87 -5.93 -28.78 -0.09
CA PHE A 87 -5.14 -27.91 0.79
C PHE A 87 -5.33 -28.35 2.24
N GLY A 88 -4.32 -28.97 2.83
CA GLY A 88 -4.31 -29.44 4.20
C GLY A 88 -5.43 -30.45 4.47
N GLU A 89 -6.32 -30.11 5.40
CA GLU A 89 -7.49 -30.93 5.78
C GLU A 89 -8.61 -30.92 4.74
N PHE A 90 -8.56 -30.03 3.73
CA PHE A 90 -9.64 -29.80 2.78
C PHE A 90 -9.39 -30.48 1.43
N THR A 91 -10.45 -31.10 0.89
CA THR A 91 -10.45 -31.76 -0.42
C THR A 91 -11.40 -31.07 -1.42
N GLN A 92 -11.75 -29.82 -1.18
CA GLN A 92 -12.67 -29.03 -2.01
C GLN A 92 -11.96 -28.15 -3.03
N ASP A 93 -12.66 -27.83 -4.13
CA ASP A 93 -12.23 -26.80 -5.07
C ASP A 93 -12.65 -25.42 -4.56
N PHE A 94 -11.68 -24.56 -4.26
CA PHE A 94 -11.90 -23.18 -3.84
C PHE A 94 -12.16 -22.25 -5.02
N GLY A 95 -11.84 -22.66 -6.25
CA GLY A 95 -11.91 -21.83 -7.42
C GLY A 95 -10.95 -20.63 -7.38
N LYS A 96 -11.26 -19.59 -8.16
CA LYS A 96 -10.56 -18.30 -8.09
C LYS A 96 -11.17 -17.47 -6.95
N LEU A 97 -10.37 -17.19 -5.93
CA LEU A 97 -10.73 -16.30 -4.81
C LEU A 97 -10.31 -14.89 -5.19
N SER A 98 -11.26 -13.99 -5.37
CA SER A 98 -10.99 -12.63 -5.89
C SER A 98 -11.73 -11.55 -5.15
N GLN A 99 -11.22 -10.34 -5.28
CA GLN A 99 -11.84 -9.08 -4.90
C GLN A 99 -11.66 -8.05 -6.02
N ASP A 100 -12.62 -7.14 -6.14
CA ASP A 100 -12.73 -6.11 -7.17
C ASP A 100 -13.06 -4.72 -6.57
N GLU A 101 -12.54 -4.43 -5.39
CA GLU A 101 -12.82 -3.17 -4.69
C GLU A 101 -12.06 -1.99 -5.31
N HIS A 102 -12.66 -0.83 -5.23
CA HIS A 102 -12.07 0.42 -5.68
C HIS A 102 -11.84 1.38 -4.52
N SER A 103 -10.96 2.36 -4.73
CA SER A 103 -10.66 3.39 -3.73
C SER A 103 -10.67 4.78 -4.35
N ILE A 104 -11.11 5.76 -3.55
CA ILE A 104 -11.03 7.18 -3.89
C ILE A 104 -9.97 7.82 -3.00
N ILE A 105 -8.94 8.39 -3.61
CA ILE A 105 -7.80 9.00 -2.94
C ILE A 105 -7.83 10.51 -3.17
N PRO A 106 -8.15 11.32 -2.15
CA PRO A 106 -8.07 12.76 -2.23
C PRO A 106 -6.64 13.27 -1.98
N GLY A 107 -6.30 14.40 -2.62
CA GLY A 107 -5.11 15.18 -2.35
C GLY A 107 -5.42 16.67 -2.31
N ALA A 108 -4.77 17.43 -1.44
CA ALA A 108 -4.90 18.87 -1.37
C ALA A 108 -3.54 19.52 -1.10
N PHE A 109 -3.22 20.58 -1.84
CA PHE A 109 -1.95 21.26 -1.77
C PHE A 109 -2.14 22.76 -1.77
N ALA A 110 -1.32 23.46 -1.00
CA ALA A 110 -1.26 24.91 -1.00
C ALA A 110 0.20 25.36 -0.97
N VAL A 111 0.50 26.38 -1.75
CA VAL A 111 1.81 27.01 -1.82
C VAL A 111 1.63 28.52 -1.83
N TYR A 112 2.41 29.22 -1.03
CA TYR A 112 2.57 30.66 -1.13
C TYR A 112 4.03 30.99 -1.30
N LYS A 113 4.37 31.60 -2.43
CA LYS A 113 5.73 32.00 -2.76
C LYS A 113 5.83 33.51 -2.95
N GLN A 114 6.84 34.09 -2.33
CA GLN A 114 7.19 35.51 -2.47
C GLN A 114 8.72 35.66 -2.50
N GLU A 115 9.22 36.16 -3.61
CA GLU A 115 10.67 36.37 -3.81
C GLU A 115 11.51 35.14 -3.48
N LYS A 116 12.30 35.19 -2.38
CA LYS A 116 13.21 34.13 -1.95
C LYS A 116 12.62 33.13 -0.97
N TRP A 117 11.33 33.29 -0.58
CA TRP A 117 10.67 32.45 0.42
C TRP A 117 9.40 31.82 -0.12
N ALA A 118 9.12 30.62 0.33
CA ALA A 118 7.84 30.00 0.13
C ALA A 118 7.44 29.21 1.37
N GLY A 119 6.13 29.17 1.64
CA GLY A 119 5.50 28.23 2.54
C GLY A 119 4.66 27.23 1.76
N PHE A 120 4.55 26.01 2.24
CA PHE A 120 3.74 24.98 1.61
C PHE A 120 2.99 24.12 2.61
N PHE A 121 1.84 23.63 2.18
CA PHE A 121 1.02 22.63 2.87
C PHE A 121 0.60 21.56 1.90
N ALA A 122 0.49 20.30 2.39
CA ALA A 122 -0.12 19.21 1.64
C ALA A 122 -0.90 18.28 2.57
N PHE A 123 -2.05 17.83 2.09
CA PHE A 123 -2.81 16.71 2.61
C PHE A 123 -2.79 15.60 1.59
N THR A 124 -2.27 14.42 1.95
CA THR A 124 -2.12 13.26 1.06
C THR A 124 -2.32 11.95 1.80
N ILE A 125 -2.27 10.84 1.07
CA ILE A 125 -2.26 9.48 1.62
C ILE A 125 -0.90 8.83 1.30
N PRO A 126 0.13 9.02 2.17
CA PRO A 126 1.48 8.52 1.92
C PRO A 126 1.65 7.01 2.11
N ALA A 127 0.67 6.33 2.70
CA ALA A 127 0.68 4.88 2.91
C ALA A 127 -0.75 4.34 3.01
N GLY A 128 -0.90 3.04 2.80
CA GLY A 128 -2.20 2.39 2.79
C GLY A 128 -2.94 2.53 1.45
N GLY A 129 -3.98 1.76 1.23
CA GLY A 129 -4.59 1.62 -0.08
C GLY A 129 -6.12 1.56 -0.11
N GLY A 130 -6.80 1.79 1.00
CA GLY A 130 -8.26 1.75 1.05
C GLY A 130 -8.82 0.37 1.42
N GLU A 131 -9.92 -0.04 0.78
CA GLU A 131 -10.67 -1.25 1.14
C GLU A 131 -10.31 -2.45 0.25
N LEU A 132 -10.28 -3.65 0.84
CA LEU A 132 -10.27 -4.95 0.17
C LEU A 132 -11.43 -5.80 0.72
N ASN A 133 -12.09 -6.59 -0.12
CA ASN A 133 -13.25 -7.36 0.29
C ASN A 133 -13.38 -8.66 -0.53
N TYR A 134 -12.73 -9.69 -0.06
CA TYR A 134 -12.88 -11.04 -0.62
C TYR A 134 -14.13 -11.69 -0.04
N LYS A 135 -15.23 -11.63 -0.78
CA LYS A 135 -16.55 -12.14 -0.37
C LYS A 135 -16.58 -13.66 -0.23
N LYS A 136 -15.64 -14.35 -0.88
CA LYS A 136 -15.44 -15.81 -0.83
C LYS A 136 -14.16 -16.19 -0.09
N GLY A 137 -13.56 -15.25 0.66
CA GLY A 137 -12.25 -15.43 1.28
C GLY A 137 -11.09 -15.37 0.29
N ASP A 138 -9.91 -15.63 0.78
CA ASP A 138 -8.62 -15.66 0.08
C ASP A 138 -7.78 -16.83 0.59
N ALA A 139 -6.54 -16.96 0.10
CA ALA A 139 -5.63 -18.01 0.52
C ALA A 139 -5.37 -18.01 2.04
N ARG A 140 -5.34 -16.82 2.67
CA ARG A 140 -5.16 -16.70 4.12
C ARG A 140 -6.36 -17.27 4.89
N THR A 141 -7.59 -17.00 4.45
CA THR A 141 -8.78 -17.54 5.11
C THR A 141 -8.88 -19.05 4.95
N VAL A 142 -8.40 -19.60 3.82
CA VAL A 142 -8.26 -21.06 3.64
C VAL A 142 -7.24 -21.62 4.63
N GLN A 143 -6.07 -21.01 4.75
CA GLN A 143 -5.01 -21.42 5.65
C GLN A 143 -5.43 -21.36 7.14
N ILE A 144 -6.16 -20.29 7.53
CA ILE A 144 -6.74 -20.19 8.88
C ILE A 144 -7.75 -21.32 9.10
N GLY A 145 -8.64 -21.55 8.14
CA GLY A 145 -9.61 -22.62 8.17
C GLY A 145 -8.96 -23.99 8.36
N ASP A 146 -7.85 -24.23 7.62
CA ASP A 146 -7.06 -25.45 7.72
C ASP A 146 -6.45 -25.64 9.11
N GLY A 147 -5.81 -24.60 9.65
CA GLY A 147 -5.29 -24.61 11.03
C GLY A 147 -6.37 -24.89 12.08
N LEU A 148 -7.57 -24.32 11.93
CA LEU A 148 -8.71 -24.57 12.81
C LEU A 148 -9.22 -26.00 12.66
N ALA A 149 -9.31 -26.54 11.43
CA ALA A 149 -9.73 -27.92 11.15
C ALA A 149 -8.72 -28.91 11.73
N ALA A 150 -7.44 -28.74 11.46
CA ALA A 150 -6.40 -29.63 12.00
C ALA A 150 -6.36 -29.66 13.53
N ASN A 151 -6.49 -28.49 14.18
CA ASN A 151 -6.55 -28.41 15.63
C ASN A 151 -7.82 -29.08 16.19
N GLY A 152 -8.99 -28.84 15.57
CA GLY A 152 -10.25 -29.46 15.95
C GLY A 152 -10.21 -30.97 15.79
N ASN A 153 -9.68 -31.47 14.65
CA ASN A 153 -9.52 -32.90 14.36
C ASN A 153 -8.62 -33.59 15.40
N GLN A 154 -7.47 -32.99 15.72
CA GLN A 154 -6.56 -33.52 16.74
C GLN A 154 -7.20 -33.60 18.13
N GLN A 155 -8.01 -32.61 18.51
CA GLN A 155 -8.71 -32.63 19.80
C GLN A 155 -9.80 -33.68 19.82
N LEU A 156 -10.57 -33.88 18.74
CA LEU A 156 -11.58 -34.88 18.61
C LEU A 156 -10.99 -36.29 18.62
N GLU A 157 -9.89 -36.53 17.93
CA GLU A 157 -9.14 -37.79 17.98
C GLU A 157 -8.68 -38.09 19.40
N ALA A 158 -8.12 -37.12 20.10
CA ALA A 158 -7.69 -37.30 21.48
C ALA A 158 -8.83 -37.59 22.46
N ALA A 159 -10.01 -37.01 22.21
CA ALA A 159 -11.19 -37.18 23.07
C ALA A 159 -11.97 -38.50 22.80
N LEU A 160 -12.07 -38.90 21.53
CA LEU A 160 -12.90 -40.01 21.07
C LEU A 160 -12.10 -41.29 20.81
N GLY A 161 -10.77 -41.19 20.71
CA GLY A 161 -9.89 -42.33 20.40
C GLY A 161 -10.05 -42.84 18.96
N THR A 162 -10.58 -42.04 18.06
CA THR A 162 -10.91 -42.42 16.68
C THR A 162 -10.96 -41.22 15.76
N ASN A 163 -10.55 -41.40 14.48
CA ASN A 163 -10.61 -40.43 13.40
C ASN A 163 -11.92 -40.49 12.59
N LEU A 164 -13.01 -40.92 13.19
CA LEU A 164 -14.31 -41.07 12.49
C LEU A 164 -14.98 -39.74 12.14
N PHE A 165 -14.51 -38.64 12.71
CA PHE A 165 -15.05 -37.30 12.48
C PHE A 165 -13.89 -36.35 12.20
N ASN A 166 -13.93 -35.69 11.06
CA ASN A 166 -12.93 -34.69 10.68
C ASN A 166 -13.59 -33.46 10.07
N TYR A 167 -13.18 -32.26 10.53
CA TYR A 167 -13.45 -31.03 9.81
C TYR A 167 -12.65 -31.09 8.50
N ASN A 168 -13.33 -31.18 7.38
CA ASN A 168 -12.73 -31.35 6.06
C ASN A 168 -13.34 -30.45 4.99
N LYS A 169 -14.15 -29.48 5.40
CA LYS A 169 -14.84 -28.57 4.49
C LYS A 169 -14.93 -27.14 5.04
N ILE A 170 -14.70 -26.16 4.17
CA ILE A 170 -15.05 -24.75 4.39
C ILE A 170 -16.45 -24.52 3.79
N ASP A 171 -17.45 -24.25 4.61
CA ASP A 171 -18.81 -23.91 4.16
C ASP A 171 -18.90 -22.49 3.65
N SER A 172 -18.20 -21.58 4.30
CA SER A 172 -18.12 -20.17 3.92
C SER A 172 -16.91 -19.49 4.52
N GLN A 173 -16.38 -18.54 3.79
CA GLN A 173 -15.28 -17.72 4.25
C GLN A 173 -15.39 -16.30 3.70
N LYS A 174 -14.84 -15.34 4.41
CA LYS A 174 -14.82 -13.94 4.02
C LYS A 174 -13.70 -13.21 4.74
N ILE A 175 -13.01 -12.32 4.02
CA ILE A 175 -12.08 -11.37 4.60
C ILE A 175 -12.37 -9.97 4.07
N LYS A 176 -12.39 -9.00 4.98
CA LYS A 176 -12.58 -7.59 4.64
C LYS A 176 -11.60 -6.73 5.42
N VAL A 177 -10.84 -5.95 4.70
CA VAL A 177 -9.97 -4.91 5.25
C VAL A 177 -10.57 -3.56 4.91
N LYS A 178 -10.77 -2.71 5.91
CA LYS A 178 -11.33 -1.37 5.78
C LYS A 178 -10.38 -0.32 6.34
N GLU A 179 -10.57 0.91 5.90
CA GLU A 179 -9.90 2.09 6.45
C GLU A 179 -8.37 1.96 6.52
N SER A 180 -7.79 1.11 5.65
CA SER A 180 -6.35 0.90 5.60
C SER A 180 -5.63 2.07 4.92
N SER A 181 -5.81 3.28 5.45
CA SER A 181 -5.19 4.49 4.91
C SER A 181 -4.46 5.26 6.00
N VAL A 182 -3.31 5.80 5.64
CA VAL A 182 -2.55 6.73 6.48
C VAL A 182 -2.70 8.12 5.88
N PHE A 183 -3.33 9.01 6.60
CA PHE A 183 -3.48 10.42 6.23
C PHE A 183 -2.24 11.19 6.64
N GLY A 184 -1.64 11.93 5.69
CA GLY A 184 -0.46 12.75 5.90
C GLY A 184 -0.75 14.24 5.76
N PHE A 185 -0.38 15.01 6.78
CA PHE A 185 -0.45 16.47 6.79
C PHE A 185 0.97 17.03 6.80
N THR A 186 1.37 17.64 5.71
CA THR A 186 2.72 18.16 5.51
C THR A 186 2.71 19.68 5.58
N LEU A 187 3.64 20.26 6.32
CA LEU A 187 3.87 21.71 6.40
C LEU A 187 5.36 21.99 6.32
N GLY A 188 5.75 23.03 5.58
CA GLY A 188 7.16 23.39 5.46
C GLY A 188 7.39 24.70 4.76
N GLY A 189 8.68 24.99 4.57
CA GLY A 189 9.14 26.20 3.88
C GLY A 189 10.29 25.90 2.93
N SER A 190 10.44 26.77 1.93
CA SER A 190 11.52 26.71 0.94
C SER A 190 12.21 28.08 0.84
N TYR A 191 13.48 28.04 0.51
CA TYR A 191 14.32 29.25 0.40
C TYR A 191 15.24 29.18 -0.81
N ALA A 192 15.25 30.24 -1.62
CA ALA A 192 16.21 30.41 -2.71
C ALA A 192 17.52 30.99 -2.18
N ILE A 193 18.58 30.18 -2.15
CA ILE A 193 19.92 30.65 -1.78
C ILE A 193 20.42 31.63 -2.82
N ASN A 194 20.23 31.28 -4.10
CA ASN A 194 20.51 32.11 -5.28
C ASN A 194 19.61 31.63 -6.44
N ASP A 195 19.86 32.14 -7.64
CA ASP A 195 19.08 31.82 -8.85
C ASP A 195 19.20 30.35 -9.26
N MET A 196 20.26 29.65 -8.86
CA MET A 196 20.48 28.23 -9.19
C MET A 196 20.08 27.27 -8.08
N TRP A 197 20.30 27.63 -6.82
CA TRP A 197 20.14 26.75 -5.67
C TRP A 197 18.99 27.15 -4.77
N SER A 198 18.17 26.20 -4.42
CA SER A 198 17.15 26.35 -3.37
C SER A 198 17.11 25.13 -2.45
N VAL A 199 16.63 25.35 -1.23
CA VAL A 199 16.50 24.35 -0.19
C VAL A 199 15.08 24.37 0.41
N ALA A 200 14.68 23.26 1.00
CA ALA A 200 13.41 23.17 1.72
C ALA A 200 13.57 22.34 2.99
N ALA A 201 12.75 22.68 3.99
CA ALA A 201 12.58 21.88 5.18
C ALA A 201 11.09 21.85 5.56
N GLY A 202 10.64 20.72 6.10
CA GLY A 202 9.26 20.53 6.52
C GLY A 202 9.08 19.37 7.46
N ALA A 203 7.85 19.18 7.93
CA ALA A 203 7.45 18.05 8.73
C ALA A 203 6.11 17.51 8.22
N ARG A 204 5.93 16.19 8.33
CA ARG A 204 4.68 15.50 8.05
C ARG A 204 4.18 14.82 9.31
N TYR A 205 2.96 15.15 9.73
CA TYR A 205 2.19 14.38 10.69
C TYR A 205 1.39 13.33 9.93
N ALA A 206 1.44 12.09 10.36
CA ALA A 206 0.72 10.99 9.75
C ALA A 206 -0.15 10.29 10.80
N THR A 207 -1.40 9.97 10.44
CA THR A 207 -2.33 9.21 11.27
C THR A 207 -2.97 8.11 10.45
N GLY A 208 -2.92 6.89 10.94
CA GLY A 208 -3.43 5.69 10.28
C GLY A 208 -4.52 5.02 11.09
N LYS A 209 -5.52 4.51 10.37
CA LYS A 209 -6.55 3.63 10.93
C LYS A 209 -6.67 2.40 10.07
N ARG A 210 -6.94 1.26 10.71
CA ARG A 210 -7.12 -0.03 10.03
C ARG A 210 -8.23 -0.80 10.71
N GLU A 211 -9.06 -1.45 9.93
CA GLU A 211 -10.11 -2.33 10.40
C GLU A 211 -10.07 -3.63 9.61
N PHE A 212 -9.96 -4.74 10.30
CA PHE A 212 -9.92 -6.09 9.74
C PHE A 212 -11.13 -6.89 10.22
N LYS A 213 -11.81 -7.59 9.30
CA LYS A 213 -12.90 -8.53 9.58
C LYS A 213 -12.64 -9.82 8.83
N GLY A 214 -12.51 -10.92 9.56
CA GLY A 214 -12.37 -12.26 9.03
C GLY A 214 -13.46 -13.18 9.53
N LYS A 215 -13.97 -14.05 8.66
CA LYS A 215 -14.91 -15.09 9.05
C LYS A 215 -14.64 -16.35 8.25
N VAL A 216 -14.54 -17.47 8.95
CA VAL A 216 -14.41 -18.80 8.37
C VAL A 216 -15.37 -19.75 9.08
N LYS A 217 -16.12 -20.51 8.31
CA LYS A 217 -17.00 -21.55 8.82
C LYS A 217 -16.56 -22.89 8.26
N ILE A 218 -16.17 -23.80 9.14
CA ILE A 218 -15.74 -25.15 8.80
C ILE A 218 -16.77 -26.18 9.28
N SER A 219 -16.86 -27.29 8.57
CA SER A 219 -17.75 -28.41 8.90
C SER A 219 -17.14 -29.76 8.50
N ALA A 220 -17.75 -30.83 8.97
CA ALA A 220 -17.47 -32.18 8.49
C ALA A 220 -18.49 -32.58 7.43
N GLU A 221 -18.04 -33.24 6.35
CA GLU A 221 -18.97 -33.81 5.36
C GLU A 221 -19.82 -34.97 5.96
N ASN A 222 -19.24 -35.73 6.88
CA ASN A 222 -19.90 -36.80 7.59
C ASN A 222 -19.92 -36.47 9.08
N PRO A 223 -20.97 -35.80 9.58
CA PRO A 223 -21.06 -35.43 11.00
C PRO A 223 -21.04 -36.64 11.92
N ALA A 224 -20.30 -36.54 13.01
CA ALA A 224 -20.22 -37.59 14.01
C ALA A 224 -21.53 -37.81 14.71
N PRO A 225 -21.82 -39.01 15.22
CA PRO A 225 -23.00 -39.32 16.02
C PRO A 225 -22.96 -38.76 17.45
N VAL A 226 -21.94 -37.95 17.78
CA VAL A 226 -21.74 -37.30 19.09
C VAL A 226 -21.91 -35.77 18.96
N PRO A 227 -22.41 -35.09 20.01
CA PRO A 227 -22.56 -33.64 19.96
C PRO A 227 -21.21 -32.95 19.99
N VAL A 228 -20.72 -32.63 18.81
CA VAL A 228 -19.55 -31.77 18.58
C VAL A 228 -20.01 -30.41 18.07
N ASN A 229 -19.17 -29.42 18.18
CA ASN A 229 -19.47 -28.08 17.68
C ASN A 229 -19.33 -28.04 16.14
N ASP A 230 -20.28 -28.67 15.44
CA ASP A 230 -20.33 -28.73 13.97
C ASP A 230 -21.60 -28.06 13.45
N PRO A 231 -21.53 -27.06 12.57
CA PRO A 231 -20.31 -26.44 12.07
C PRO A 231 -19.64 -25.49 13.08
N PHE A 232 -18.31 -25.39 13.03
CA PHE A 232 -17.56 -24.40 13.81
C PHE A 232 -17.39 -23.13 13.01
N THR A 233 -17.58 -21.97 13.65
CA THR A 233 -17.43 -20.66 13.03
C THR A 233 -16.41 -19.82 13.79
N ALA A 234 -15.34 -19.43 13.12
CA ALA A 234 -14.41 -18.42 13.57
C ALA A 234 -14.80 -17.05 13.00
N ASP A 235 -14.92 -16.05 13.86
CA ASP A 235 -15.28 -14.67 13.50
C ASP A 235 -14.39 -13.70 14.27
N LEU A 236 -13.72 -12.80 13.55
CA LEU A 236 -12.74 -11.89 14.09
C LEU A 236 -12.98 -10.47 13.58
N HIS A 237 -12.93 -9.49 14.48
CA HIS A 237 -12.99 -8.07 14.15
C HIS A 237 -11.96 -7.29 14.95
N LEU A 238 -10.95 -6.76 14.25
CA LEU A 238 -9.85 -5.99 14.79
C LEU A 238 -9.92 -4.54 14.32
N LYS A 239 -9.57 -3.61 15.20
CA LYS A 239 -9.32 -2.20 14.87
C LYS A 239 -7.95 -1.80 15.35
N GLN A 240 -7.30 -0.95 14.58
CA GLN A 240 -5.96 -0.45 14.89
C GLN A 240 -5.88 1.02 14.53
N ASP A 241 -5.22 1.81 15.38
CA ASP A 241 -4.90 3.20 15.09
C ASP A 241 -3.46 3.54 15.53
N ALA A 242 -2.83 4.44 14.77
CA ALA A 242 -1.48 4.92 15.04
C ALA A 242 -1.29 6.34 14.52
N ASP A 243 -0.31 7.03 15.08
CA ASP A 243 0.17 8.30 14.55
C ASP A 243 1.70 8.44 14.67
N GLY A 244 2.26 9.39 13.90
CA GLY A 244 3.70 9.60 13.90
C GLY A 244 4.11 10.82 13.08
N TRP A 245 5.41 11.14 13.14
CA TRP A 245 6.01 12.29 12.47
C TRP A 245 7.17 11.89 11.58
N ALA A 246 7.34 12.61 10.47
CA ALA A 246 8.52 12.58 9.61
C ALA A 246 9.05 13.98 9.36
N GLY A 247 10.39 14.11 9.25
CA GLY A 247 11.06 15.30 8.76
C GLY A 247 11.25 15.23 7.24
N ILE A 248 11.23 16.38 6.58
CA ILE A 248 11.43 16.52 5.13
C ILE A 248 12.54 17.51 4.89
N LEU A 249 13.50 17.15 4.02
CA LEU A 249 14.56 18.00 3.54
C LEU A 249 14.62 17.93 2.03
N GLY A 250 14.84 19.06 1.37
CA GLY A 250 14.93 19.13 -0.09
C GLY A 250 16.02 20.08 -0.55
N VAL A 251 16.65 19.73 -1.68
CA VAL A 251 17.58 20.60 -2.41
C VAL A 251 17.18 20.56 -3.88
N ASN A 252 17.16 21.71 -4.52
CA ASN A 252 16.93 21.83 -5.95
C ASN A 252 18.04 22.65 -6.60
N PHE A 253 18.54 22.19 -7.74
CA PHE A 253 19.58 22.85 -8.54
C PHE A 253 19.12 23.03 -9.98
N ALA A 254 19.03 24.26 -10.42
CA ALA A 254 18.65 24.65 -11.78
C ALA A 254 19.67 25.66 -12.33
N PRO A 255 20.77 25.20 -12.95
CA PRO A 255 21.81 26.06 -13.43
C PRO A 255 21.40 26.95 -14.63
N ASN A 256 20.32 26.57 -15.31
CA ASN A 256 19.73 27.27 -16.44
C ASN A 256 18.28 26.87 -16.65
N ASP A 257 17.58 27.43 -17.61
CA ASP A 257 16.17 27.18 -17.91
C ASP A 257 15.88 25.80 -18.51
N LYS A 258 16.92 25.01 -18.86
CA LYS A 258 16.78 23.71 -19.50
C LYS A 258 16.93 22.57 -18.51
N LEU A 259 17.85 22.68 -17.54
CA LEU A 259 18.20 21.62 -16.60
C LEU A 259 17.68 21.96 -15.20
N ASN A 260 16.94 21.04 -14.61
CA ASN A 260 16.59 21.05 -13.20
C ASN A 260 16.89 19.69 -12.58
N THR A 261 17.57 19.68 -11.45
CA THR A 261 17.82 18.47 -10.66
C THR A 261 17.37 18.70 -9.22
N ALA A 262 16.89 17.67 -8.57
CA ALA A 262 16.49 17.79 -7.17
C ALA A 262 16.72 16.49 -6.40
N LEU A 263 16.90 16.66 -5.09
CA LEU A 263 17.01 15.60 -4.11
C LEU A 263 16.08 15.92 -2.94
N THR A 264 15.24 14.97 -2.57
CA THR A 264 14.31 15.09 -1.43
C THR A 264 14.46 13.88 -0.54
N TYR A 265 14.70 14.12 0.74
CA TYR A 265 14.71 13.09 1.78
C TYR A 265 13.51 13.26 2.71
N ILE A 266 12.79 12.16 2.94
CA ILE A 266 11.71 12.09 3.93
C ILE A 266 12.12 11.04 4.96
N SER A 267 12.21 11.44 6.23
CA SER A 267 12.61 10.53 7.30
C SER A 267 11.54 9.47 7.57
N LYS A 268 11.93 8.38 8.17
CA LYS A 268 11.01 7.33 8.65
C LYS A 268 9.91 7.91 9.54
N THR A 269 8.66 7.52 9.29
CA THR A 269 7.55 7.76 10.20
C THR A 269 7.31 6.52 11.06
N LYS A 270 7.53 6.62 12.35
CA LYS A 270 7.28 5.51 13.28
C LYS A 270 5.79 5.44 13.57
N LEU A 271 5.13 4.36 13.15
CA LEU A 271 3.72 4.09 13.43
C LEU A 271 3.61 2.88 14.35
N LYS A 272 3.05 3.10 15.53
CA LYS A 272 2.80 2.05 16.51
C LYS A 272 1.30 1.90 16.69
N TYR A 273 0.75 0.90 16.04
CA TYR A 273 -0.68 0.62 16.04
C TYR A 273 -1.10 -0.01 17.36
N ASP A 274 -2.06 0.61 18.03
CA ASP A 274 -2.76 0.04 19.19
C ASP A 274 -3.86 -0.90 18.69
N MET A 275 -3.90 -2.14 19.22
CA MET A 275 -4.84 -3.18 18.84
C MET A 275 -6.08 -3.12 19.73
N ASP A 276 -7.26 -3.11 19.11
CA ASP A 276 -8.57 -3.16 19.75
C ASP A 276 -9.38 -4.30 19.12
N VAL A 277 -9.60 -5.36 19.89
CA VAL A 277 -10.34 -6.55 19.46
C VAL A 277 -11.83 -6.35 19.74
N LYS A 278 -12.61 -6.08 18.68
CA LYS A 278 -14.06 -5.80 18.78
C LYS A 278 -14.91 -7.07 18.81
N GLN A 279 -14.43 -8.12 18.13
CA GLN A 279 -15.05 -9.45 18.13
C GLN A 279 -13.96 -10.50 18.03
N ASP A 280 -14.14 -11.59 18.75
CA ASP A 280 -13.21 -12.70 18.82
C ASP A 280 -13.95 -14.01 19.02
N THR A 281 -13.36 -15.09 18.55
CA THR A 281 -13.85 -16.44 18.75
C THR A 281 -12.97 -17.14 19.79
N GLN A 282 -13.60 -17.73 20.80
CA GLN A 282 -12.88 -18.63 21.70
C GLN A 282 -12.69 -19.98 21.02
N LEU A 283 -11.44 -20.42 20.97
CA LEU A 283 -11.09 -21.75 20.49
C LEU A 283 -11.52 -22.82 21.51
N PRO A 284 -11.64 -24.10 21.12
CA PRO A 284 -12.11 -25.16 22.05
C PRO A 284 -11.25 -25.31 23.31
N ASP A 285 -9.97 -24.92 23.27
CA ASP A 285 -9.07 -24.91 24.44
C ASP A 285 -9.24 -23.67 25.34
N GLY A 286 -10.17 -22.77 25.02
CA GLY A 286 -10.42 -21.52 25.72
C GLY A 286 -9.49 -20.38 25.31
N THR A 287 -8.59 -20.58 24.35
CA THR A 287 -7.71 -19.53 23.84
C THR A 287 -8.49 -18.60 22.91
N SER A 288 -8.24 -17.30 22.99
CA SER A 288 -8.74 -16.29 22.06
C SER A 288 -8.12 -16.51 20.67
N LEU A 289 -8.94 -16.51 19.61
CA LEU A 289 -8.45 -16.61 18.23
C LEU A 289 -7.50 -15.44 17.91
N ALA A 290 -7.87 -14.21 18.29
CA ALA A 290 -7.01 -13.05 18.10
C ALA A 290 -5.64 -13.24 18.76
N ALA A 291 -5.59 -13.76 19.99
CA ALA A 291 -4.33 -14.04 20.69
C ALA A 291 -3.55 -15.18 20.02
N ALA A 292 -4.23 -16.24 19.58
CA ALA A 292 -3.62 -17.38 18.92
C ALA A 292 -2.92 -16.99 17.61
N ILE A 293 -3.46 -15.99 16.90
CA ILE A 293 -2.91 -15.47 15.65
C ILE A 293 -1.98 -14.25 15.84
N GLY A 294 -1.60 -13.93 17.08
CA GLY A 294 -0.60 -12.88 17.37
C GLY A 294 -1.17 -11.48 17.57
N PHE A 295 -2.48 -11.30 17.67
CA PHE A 295 -3.16 -10.01 17.87
C PHE A 295 -3.98 -9.95 19.17
N PRO A 296 -3.40 -10.18 20.35
CA PRO A 296 -4.15 -10.06 21.59
C PRO A 296 -4.62 -8.62 21.80
N ASP A 297 -5.81 -8.49 22.41
CA ASP A 297 -6.39 -7.19 22.74
C ASP A 297 -5.42 -6.32 23.55
N GLY A 298 -5.35 -5.04 23.25
CA GLY A 298 -4.42 -4.08 23.88
C GLY A 298 -2.95 -4.25 23.49
N SER A 299 -2.62 -5.19 22.59
CA SER A 299 -1.26 -5.33 22.06
C SER A 299 -0.89 -4.18 21.11
N LYS A 300 0.38 -4.10 20.76
CA LYS A 300 0.89 -3.08 19.85
C LYS A 300 1.65 -3.72 18.69
N GLN A 301 1.34 -3.27 17.49
CA GLN A 301 2.04 -3.67 16.27
C GLN A 301 2.74 -2.47 15.66
N ARG A 302 3.99 -2.63 15.27
CA ARG A 302 4.76 -1.56 14.66
C ARG A 302 4.84 -1.77 13.14
N ILE A 303 4.39 -0.75 12.40
CA ILE A 303 4.44 -0.72 10.94
C ILE A 303 4.87 0.69 10.52
N ASP A 304 6.18 0.90 10.48
CA ASP A 304 6.77 2.19 10.11
C ASP A 304 6.54 2.46 8.61
N ILE A 305 6.36 3.74 8.25
CA ILE A 305 6.57 4.16 6.88
C ILE A 305 8.08 4.37 6.70
N PRO A 306 8.78 3.60 5.86
CA PRO A 306 10.21 3.72 5.64
C PRO A 306 10.62 5.12 5.23
N ALA A 307 11.87 5.51 5.56
CA ALA A 307 12.46 6.70 4.97
C ALA A 307 12.59 6.52 3.46
N LEU A 308 12.58 7.61 2.72
CA LEU A 308 12.82 7.61 1.28
C LEU A 308 13.78 8.71 0.86
N LEU A 309 14.51 8.44 -0.22
CA LEU A 309 15.33 9.39 -0.94
C LEU A 309 14.83 9.46 -2.39
N GLY A 310 14.27 10.60 -2.78
CA GLY A 310 13.82 10.89 -4.14
C GLY A 310 14.84 11.75 -4.86
N PHE A 311 15.28 11.30 -6.02
CA PHE A 311 16.16 12.04 -6.92
C PHE A 311 15.48 12.23 -8.27
N GLY A 312 15.63 13.41 -8.87
CA GLY A 312 15.07 13.72 -10.19
C GLY A 312 15.97 14.58 -11.04
N ILE A 313 15.89 14.34 -12.35
CA ILE A 313 16.49 15.17 -13.40
C ILE A 313 15.39 15.50 -14.39
N SER A 314 15.24 16.78 -14.72
CA SER A 314 14.35 17.30 -15.75
C SER A 314 15.16 18.05 -16.79
N TYR A 315 15.00 17.72 -18.06
CA TYR A 315 15.70 18.40 -19.16
C TYR A 315 14.75 18.81 -20.27
N LYS A 316 14.77 20.10 -20.60
CA LYS A 316 14.03 20.68 -21.73
C LYS A 316 14.90 20.62 -22.99
N PHE A 317 14.66 19.63 -23.84
CA PHE A 317 15.32 19.51 -25.15
C PHE A 317 14.90 20.64 -26.09
N LEU A 318 13.62 21.00 -26.06
CA LEU A 318 13.00 22.10 -26.78
C LEU A 318 12.14 22.92 -25.79
N PRO A 319 11.80 24.17 -26.10
CA PRO A 319 10.90 24.95 -25.24
C PRO A 319 9.58 24.25 -24.93
N GLN A 320 9.08 23.43 -25.86
CA GLN A 320 7.83 22.70 -25.76
C GLN A 320 7.99 21.23 -25.36
N PHE A 321 9.22 20.69 -25.31
CA PHE A 321 9.46 19.25 -25.04
C PHE A 321 10.44 19.05 -23.89
N LYS A 322 9.97 18.35 -22.88
CA LYS A 322 10.68 18.04 -21.63
C LYS A 322 10.68 16.54 -21.39
N VAL A 323 11.79 16.04 -20.84
CA VAL A 323 11.92 14.66 -20.35
C VAL A 323 12.37 14.72 -18.89
N ASP A 324 11.78 13.88 -18.06
CA ASP A 324 12.12 13.74 -16.64
C ASP A 324 12.56 12.29 -16.37
N LEU A 325 13.66 12.13 -15.62
CA LEU A 325 14.13 10.87 -15.05
C LEU A 325 14.05 10.98 -13.54
N ASN A 326 13.47 9.99 -12.88
CA ASN A 326 13.34 9.97 -11.43
C ASN A 326 13.77 8.62 -10.85
N TYR A 327 14.38 8.68 -9.69
CA TYR A 327 14.73 7.53 -8.90
C TYR A 327 14.28 7.74 -7.45
N THR A 328 13.58 6.76 -6.90
CA THR A 328 13.18 6.75 -5.49
C THR A 328 13.75 5.51 -4.82
N TYR A 329 14.44 5.69 -3.71
CA TYR A 329 14.98 4.61 -2.91
C TYR A 329 14.29 4.57 -1.54
N TYR A 330 13.83 3.40 -1.12
CA TYR A 330 13.12 3.19 0.14
C TYR A 330 14.01 2.43 1.11
N PHE A 331 14.24 3.01 2.29
CA PHE A 331 15.09 2.43 3.35
C PHE A 331 14.28 1.46 4.21
N GLU A 332 13.83 0.35 3.62
CA GLU A 332 12.93 -0.61 4.27
C GLU A 332 13.64 -1.43 5.34
N LYS A 333 14.93 -1.75 5.14
CA LYS A 333 15.77 -2.41 6.16
C LYS A 333 15.89 -1.63 7.46
N ASP A 334 15.77 -0.31 7.42
CA ASP A 334 15.87 0.56 8.59
C ASP A 334 14.51 0.81 9.26
N ALA A 335 13.43 0.31 8.68
CA ALA A 335 12.08 0.40 9.21
C ALA A 335 11.75 -0.86 10.03
N THR A 336 10.89 -0.70 11.03
CA THR A 336 10.29 -1.84 11.71
C THR A 336 8.92 -2.07 11.09
N ILE A 337 8.74 -3.21 10.44
CA ILE A 337 7.49 -3.63 9.85
C ILE A 337 7.25 -5.04 10.36
N ASP A 338 6.49 -5.16 11.46
CA ASP A 338 6.30 -6.43 12.19
C ASP A 338 5.68 -7.54 11.33
N THR A 339 5.12 -7.18 10.17
CA THR A 339 4.55 -8.13 9.19
C THR A 339 5.56 -8.65 8.18
N PHE A 340 6.74 -8.02 8.06
CA PHE A 340 7.77 -8.40 7.12
C PHE A 340 9.14 -8.42 7.78
N THR A 341 9.90 -9.45 7.47
CA THR A 341 11.33 -9.58 7.83
C THR A 341 12.21 -9.35 6.59
N GLY A 342 11.90 -8.31 5.80
CA GLY A 342 12.53 -8.08 4.49
C GLY A 342 14.03 -7.87 4.57
N GLU A 343 14.78 -8.53 3.69
CA GLU A 343 16.24 -8.41 3.61
C GLU A 343 16.70 -7.34 2.61
N GLY A 344 15.81 -6.83 1.76
CA GLY A 344 16.08 -5.85 0.70
C GLY A 344 15.50 -4.47 0.94
N ASN A 345 15.92 -3.54 0.11
CA ASN A 345 15.31 -2.21 -0.02
C ASN A 345 14.67 -2.10 -1.40
N SER A 346 13.47 -1.54 -1.46
CA SER A 346 12.77 -1.32 -2.71
C SER A 346 13.23 -0.03 -3.38
N TRP A 347 12.98 0.07 -4.68
CA TRP A 347 13.27 1.29 -5.44
C TRP A 347 12.35 1.42 -6.65
N ASP A 348 12.17 2.68 -7.08
CA ASP A 348 11.45 3.03 -8.29
C ASP A 348 12.39 3.73 -9.27
N LEU A 349 12.24 3.44 -10.57
CA LEU A 349 12.88 4.16 -11.66
C LEU A 349 11.80 4.64 -12.65
N GLY A 350 11.62 5.95 -12.73
CA GLY A 350 10.61 6.60 -13.56
C GLY A 350 11.20 7.41 -14.71
N LEU A 351 10.55 7.33 -15.87
CA LEU A 351 10.85 8.13 -17.04
C LEU A 351 9.56 8.76 -17.57
N SER A 352 9.58 10.06 -17.86
CA SER A 352 8.43 10.71 -18.48
C SER A 352 8.82 11.69 -19.57
N ALA A 353 7.90 11.90 -20.50
CA ALA A 353 7.99 12.92 -21.54
C ALA A 353 6.75 13.81 -21.49
N GLU A 354 6.94 15.11 -21.61
CA GLU A 354 5.87 16.10 -21.65
C GLU A 354 6.03 17.01 -22.87
N TYR A 355 4.92 17.20 -23.62
CA TYR A 355 4.88 18.09 -24.77
C TYR A 355 3.82 19.17 -24.59
N THR A 356 4.21 20.43 -24.74
CA THR A 356 3.35 21.61 -24.67
C THR A 356 2.94 22.00 -26.09
N PHE A 357 1.70 21.71 -26.48
CA PHE A 357 1.16 22.01 -27.80
C PHE A 357 0.83 23.48 -27.98
N SER A 358 0.39 24.12 -26.91
CA SER A 358 0.06 25.54 -26.86
C SER A 358 0.15 26.04 -25.41
N PRO A 359 0.06 27.35 -25.16
CA PRO A 359 0.01 27.88 -23.80
C PRO A 359 -1.12 27.27 -22.92
N GLN A 360 -2.16 26.72 -23.54
CA GLN A 360 -3.31 26.13 -22.85
C GLN A 360 -3.22 24.62 -22.71
N TRP A 361 -2.46 23.91 -23.55
CA TRP A 361 -2.51 22.45 -23.61
C TRP A 361 -1.14 21.82 -23.55
N LYS A 362 -0.98 20.86 -22.67
CA LYS A 362 0.14 19.93 -22.63
C LYS A 362 -0.35 18.50 -22.45
N ALA A 363 0.43 17.54 -22.94
CA ALA A 363 0.22 16.12 -22.69
C ALA A 363 1.51 15.47 -22.21
N SER A 364 1.38 14.35 -21.54
CA SER A 364 2.49 13.59 -20.98
C SER A 364 2.28 12.09 -21.12
N LEU A 365 3.40 11.38 -21.19
CA LEU A 365 3.50 9.94 -21.06
C LEU A 365 4.51 9.64 -19.97
N GLY A 366 4.29 8.59 -19.20
CA GLY A 366 5.15 8.14 -18.13
C GLY A 366 5.31 6.63 -18.12
N TYR A 367 6.49 6.20 -17.69
CA TYR A 367 6.82 4.82 -17.39
C TYR A 367 7.50 4.78 -16.01
N LEU A 368 7.19 3.75 -15.24
CA LEU A 368 7.81 3.49 -13.96
C LEU A 368 8.06 2.00 -13.81
N HIS A 369 9.26 1.64 -13.44
CA HIS A 369 9.60 0.31 -12.93
C HIS A 369 9.74 0.39 -11.41
N THR A 370 9.02 -0.47 -10.70
CA THR A 370 9.09 -0.65 -9.25
C THR A 370 9.71 -1.99 -8.95
N HIS A 371 10.82 -1.99 -8.22
CA HIS A 371 11.42 -3.19 -7.66
C HIS A 371 11.09 -3.30 -6.17
N ILE A 372 10.54 -4.41 -5.74
CA ILE A 372 10.28 -4.73 -4.33
C ILE A 372 11.43 -5.56 -3.78
N GLY A 373 12.02 -5.08 -2.68
CA GLY A 373 13.18 -5.69 -2.03
C GLY A 373 12.84 -6.85 -1.08
N LEU A 374 11.86 -7.68 -1.45
CA LEU A 374 11.45 -8.88 -0.71
C LEU A 374 11.76 -10.13 -1.55
N ASP A 375 12.14 -11.22 -0.89
CA ASP A 375 12.21 -12.53 -1.52
C ASP A 375 10.80 -13.04 -1.89
N SER A 376 10.71 -13.99 -2.80
CA SER A 376 9.43 -14.47 -3.35
C SER A 376 8.45 -14.98 -2.29
N ASP A 377 8.92 -15.67 -1.28
CA ASP A 377 8.12 -16.16 -0.15
C ASP A 377 7.65 -15.02 0.76
N GLN A 378 8.43 -13.97 0.91
CA GLN A 378 8.07 -12.78 1.70
C GLN A 378 7.08 -11.87 0.97
N GLN A 379 7.13 -11.83 -0.36
CA GLN A 379 6.20 -11.03 -1.19
C GLN A 379 4.75 -11.45 -1.00
N ILE A 380 4.50 -12.69 -0.60
CA ILE A 380 3.18 -13.29 -0.41
C ILE A 380 2.76 -13.41 1.06
N ASN A 381 3.54 -12.91 2.01
CA ASN A 381 3.18 -12.92 3.44
C ASN A 381 1.84 -12.24 3.74
N GLU A 382 1.37 -11.41 2.83
CA GLU A 382 0.04 -10.80 2.84
C GLU A 382 -0.76 -11.28 1.61
N PRO A 383 -1.35 -12.49 1.66
CA PRO A 383 -2.06 -13.09 0.52
C PRO A 383 -3.22 -12.25 0.00
N GLU A 384 -3.85 -11.46 0.86
CA GLU A 384 -4.88 -10.51 0.48
C GLU A 384 -4.34 -9.35 -0.38
N GLU A 385 -3.03 -9.08 -0.31
CA GLU A 385 -2.35 -8.04 -1.08
C GLU A 385 -0.84 -8.32 -1.22
N PRO A 386 -0.42 -9.21 -2.12
CA PRO A 386 0.98 -9.53 -2.33
C PRO A 386 1.79 -8.29 -2.76
N LYS A 387 3.03 -8.18 -2.28
CA LYS A 387 3.97 -7.08 -2.58
C LYS A 387 4.84 -7.48 -3.77
N LEU A 388 4.41 -7.13 -4.96
CA LEU A 388 5.03 -7.56 -6.21
C LEU A 388 5.76 -6.40 -6.90
N SER A 389 6.87 -6.69 -7.56
CA SER A 389 7.50 -5.78 -8.50
C SER A 389 6.55 -5.51 -9.68
N ALA A 390 6.68 -4.35 -10.32
CA ALA A 390 5.70 -3.92 -11.31
C ALA A 390 6.28 -2.97 -12.35
N ASN A 391 5.63 -2.96 -13.51
CA ASN A 391 5.80 -1.95 -14.54
C ASN A 391 4.52 -1.14 -14.68
N SER A 392 4.62 0.18 -14.65
CA SER A 392 3.49 1.09 -14.76
C SER A 392 3.62 1.99 -15.97
N PHE A 393 2.52 2.24 -16.67
CA PHE A 393 2.43 3.14 -17.79
C PHE A 393 1.37 4.19 -17.52
N ALA A 394 1.69 5.44 -17.76
CA ALA A 394 0.79 6.57 -17.51
C ALA A 394 0.66 7.49 -18.71
N ALA A 395 -0.47 8.15 -18.80
CA ALA A 395 -0.71 9.23 -19.73
C ALA A 395 -1.60 10.29 -19.11
N GLY A 396 -1.52 11.52 -19.62
CA GLY A 396 -2.43 12.55 -19.19
C GLY A 396 -2.27 13.86 -19.92
N VAL A 397 -3.24 14.74 -19.65
CA VAL A 397 -3.32 16.07 -20.27
C VAL A 397 -3.54 17.13 -19.20
N VAL A 398 -3.02 18.32 -19.47
CA VAL A 398 -3.29 19.52 -18.68
C VAL A 398 -3.92 20.57 -19.59
N TRP A 399 -5.03 21.12 -19.14
CA TRP A 399 -5.71 22.23 -19.78
C TRP A 399 -5.69 23.47 -18.88
N SER A 400 -5.06 24.53 -19.38
CA SER A 400 -4.93 25.82 -18.70
C SER A 400 -5.70 26.90 -19.47
N PRO A 401 -7.04 27.00 -19.31
CA PRO A 401 -7.86 27.97 -20.08
C PRO A 401 -7.45 29.41 -19.82
N LYS A 402 -6.88 29.68 -18.66
CA LYS A 402 -6.28 30.95 -18.25
C LYS A 402 -5.01 30.69 -17.45
N PRO A 403 -4.06 31.64 -17.38
CA PRO A 403 -2.83 31.47 -16.57
C PRO A 403 -3.08 31.17 -15.07
N ALA A 404 -4.27 31.52 -14.58
CA ALA A 404 -4.65 31.29 -13.17
C ALA A 404 -5.19 29.89 -12.89
N TYR A 405 -5.52 29.08 -13.92
CA TYR A 405 -6.18 27.79 -13.74
C TYR A 405 -5.49 26.69 -14.53
N ALA A 406 -5.38 25.54 -13.92
CA ALA A 406 -4.97 24.31 -14.59
C ALA A 406 -5.89 23.15 -14.18
N ILE A 407 -6.43 22.46 -15.14
CA ILE A 407 -7.17 21.20 -14.96
C ILE A 407 -6.30 20.09 -15.51
N THR A 408 -5.97 19.13 -14.68
CA THR A 408 -5.18 17.96 -15.04
C THR A 408 -6.07 16.74 -15.05
N VAL A 409 -5.94 15.92 -16.09
CA VAL A 409 -6.50 14.55 -16.12
C VAL A 409 -5.35 13.60 -16.40
N GLY A 410 -5.24 12.56 -15.60
CA GLY A 410 -4.19 11.56 -15.72
C GLY A 410 -4.71 10.17 -15.38
N GLY A 411 -4.07 9.16 -15.91
CA GLY A 411 -4.36 7.78 -15.59
C GLY A 411 -3.13 6.90 -15.79
N ALA A 412 -3.12 5.77 -15.13
CA ALA A 412 -2.07 4.77 -15.26
C ALA A 412 -2.64 3.35 -15.13
N ILE A 413 -1.94 2.42 -15.77
CA ILE A 413 -2.11 0.98 -15.61
C ILE A 413 -0.85 0.40 -15.00
N VAL A 414 -1.01 -0.62 -14.16
CA VAL A 414 0.09 -1.30 -13.49
C VAL A 414 0.02 -2.78 -13.82
N SER A 415 1.10 -3.30 -14.38
CA SER A 415 1.33 -4.71 -14.63
C SER A 415 2.30 -5.22 -13.58
N TYR A 416 1.83 -6.11 -12.73
CA TYR A 416 2.64 -6.75 -11.70
C TYR A 416 3.30 -8.02 -12.23
N ASP A 417 4.39 -8.41 -11.59
CA ASP A 417 5.02 -9.70 -11.84
C ASP A 417 4.10 -10.80 -11.30
N ASP A 418 3.95 -11.90 -12.04
CA ASP A 418 3.24 -13.08 -11.57
C ASP A 418 4.09 -13.79 -10.52
N VAL A 419 3.46 -14.23 -9.42
CA VAL A 419 4.14 -14.95 -8.36
C VAL A 419 3.32 -16.17 -7.94
N ASP A 420 3.99 -17.33 -7.96
CA ASP A 420 3.55 -18.52 -7.27
C ASP A 420 4.27 -18.59 -5.93
N GLY A 421 3.51 -18.60 -4.84
CA GLY A 421 4.07 -18.55 -3.51
C GLY A 421 3.85 -19.83 -2.72
N PRO A 422 4.85 -20.30 -1.97
CA PRO A 422 4.69 -21.43 -1.08
C PRO A 422 3.77 -21.06 0.09
N VAL A 423 2.80 -21.91 0.37
CA VAL A 423 1.95 -21.84 1.56
C VAL A 423 2.01 -23.19 2.25
N GLU A 424 2.23 -23.18 3.56
CA GLU A 424 2.33 -24.41 4.34
C GLU A 424 0.97 -24.74 4.97
N PRO A 425 0.34 -25.89 4.62
CA PRO A 425 -0.80 -26.43 5.33
C PRO A 425 -0.47 -26.83 6.77
N ALA A 426 -1.48 -26.83 7.66
CA ALA A 426 -1.31 -27.18 9.07
C ALA A 426 -0.83 -28.63 9.29
N GLY A 427 -1.12 -29.53 8.36
CA GLY A 427 -0.64 -30.93 8.34
C GLY A 427 0.83 -31.09 7.91
N GLY A 428 1.48 -30.00 7.51
CA GLY A 428 2.84 -29.99 6.93
C GLY A 428 2.82 -30.22 5.42
N GLY A 429 3.99 -30.03 4.82
CA GLY A 429 4.15 -29.98 3.36
C GLY A 429 4.17 -28.52 2.86
N THR A 430 4.38 -28.36 1.57
CA THR A 430 4.36 -27.05 0.91
C THR A 430 3.46 -27.12 -0.31
N GLU A 431 2.45 -26.28 -0.34
CA GLU A 431 1.57 -26.09 -1.48
C GLU A 431 1.90 -24.77 -2.18
N SER A 432 1.58 -24.64 -3.46
CA SER A 432 1.79 -23.44 -4.24
C SER A 432 0.47 -22.74 -4.49
N VAL A 433 0.38 -21.47 -4.12
CA VAL A 433 -0.76 -20.59 -4.40
C VAL A 433 -0.34 -19.59 -5.48
N ASN A 434 -1.12 -19.49 -6.53
CA ASN A 434 -0.92 -18.50 -7.58
C ASN A 434 -1.61 -17.19 -7.19
N TYR A 435 -0.89 -16.07 -7.32
CA TYR A 435 -1.37 -14.71 -7.05
C TYR A 435 -1.36 -13.88 -8.32
N ASP A 436 -2.47 -13.20 -8.60
CA ASP A 436 -2.66 -12.32 -9.74
C ASP A 436 -3.19 -10.97 -9.27
N LYS A 437 -2.65 -9.88 -9.83
CA LYS A 437 -2.94 -8.52 -9.40
C LYS A 437 -2.95 -7.57 -10.58
N GLU A 438 -4.11 -6.94 -10.81
CA GLU A 438 -4.27 -5.90 -11.81
C GLU A 438 -4.76 -4.61 -11.16
N VAL A 439 -4.20 -3.49 -11.57
CA VAL A 439 -4.60 -2.17 -11.06
C VAL A 439 -4.58 -1.14 -12.18
N TRP A 440 -5.64 -0.35 -12.25
CA TRP A 440 -5.65 0.86 -13.06
C TRP A 440 -6.22 2.05 -12.27
N ASN A 441 -5.89 3.24 -12.70
CA ASN A 441 -6.42 4.44 -12.09
C ASN A 441 -6.78 5.53 -13.09
N LEU A 442 -7.68 6.39 -12.66
CA LEU A 442 -8.04 7.64 -13.31
C LEU A 442 -8.03 8.75 -12.27
N SER A 443 -7.48 9.90 -12.63
CA SER A 443 -7.37 11.03 -11.70
C SER A 443 -7.70 12.34 -12.38
N ILE A 444 -8.26 13.27 -11.58
CA ILE A 444 -8.52 14.65 -11.98
C ILE A 444 -7.97 15.58 -10.91
N GLY A 445 -7.31 16.66 -11.35
CA GLY A 445 -6.78 17.71 -10.49
C GLY A 445 -7.17 19.08 -10.97
N PHE A 446 -7.35 19.98 -10.03
CA PHE A 446 -7.63 21.39 -10.30
C PHE A 446 -6.67 22.25 -9.50
N GLN A 447 -5.89 23.09 -10.18
CA GLN A 447 -5.05 24.11 -9.55
C GLN A 447 -5.57 25.50 -9.86
N TRP A 448 -5.56 26.35 -8.83
CA TRP A 448 -5.85 27.77 -8.90
C TRP A 448 -4.67 28.60 -8.39
N LYS A 449 -4.21 29.55 -9.22
CA LYS A 449 -3.30 30.62 -8.82
C LYS A 449 -4.11 31.88 -8.49
N PHE A 450 -4.00 32.41 -7.27
CA PHE A 450 -4.82 33.49 -6.74
C PHE A 450 -3.97 34.64 -6.23
N MET A 451 -2.93 35.03 -6.70
CA MET A 451 -2.15 36.26 -6.42
C MET A 451 -0.95 36.35 -7.38
#